data_eb700bc8d2e1e950b90c13adb7bc4f24
#
_entry.id   eb700bc8d2e1e950b90c13adb7bc4f24
#
_cell.length_a   1.000
_cell.length_b   1.000
_cell.length_c   1.000
_cell.angle_alpha   90.00
_cell.angle_beta   90.00
_cell.angle_gamma   90.00
#
_symmetry.space_group_name_H-M   'P 1'
#
loop_
_entity.id
_entity.type
_entity.pdbx_description
1 polymer ?
#
loop_
_entity_poly.entity_id
_entity_poly.type
_entity_poly.pdbx_seq_one_letter_code
_entity_poly.pdbx_strand_id
1 'polypeptide(L)'
;MPPLPHPQTPLCIIGDLHGMADLLTAMLALIADQPKAATARIVCVGDMIDRGPNSAAVLNTLRAWCHAAPARHICLMGNHERMLLDFLADPARDGKRWIAAGGAETLISYGLTARIDAATPAARFAALADALRRALPDGMLDWLTTLPLSWQDGGLGVVHASADPALPLAGQPAAALLWGHRQFHVTPRPDGLWIAHGHTIVPKVQIADGRIAVDTGAYRTGRLSALWLDSDGPRVLTVGNRG
;
A
#
# COMPACT_ATOMS: atom_id res chain seq x y z
N MET A 1 -14.30 -11.94 20.41
CA MET A 1 -13.95 -11.68 19.00
C MET A 1 -14.41 -12.84 18.14
N PRO A 2 -15.01 -12.62 16.97
CA PRO A 2 -15.28 -13.69 16.02
C PRO A 2 -13.97 -14.36 15.57
N PRO A 3 -14.02 -15.64 15.15
CA PRO A 3 -12.87 -16.32 14.56
C PRO A 3 -12.38 -15.59 13.32
N LEU A 4 -11.12 -15.81 12.95
CA LEU A 4 -10.57 -15.28 11.69
C LEU A 4 -11.44 -15.74 10.53
N PRO A 5 -11.88 -14.84 9.63
CA PRO A 5 -12.67 -15.23 8.48
C PRO A 5 -11.92 -16.20 7.56
N HIS A 6 -12.62 -17.23 7.11
CA HIS A 6 -12.13 -18.16 6.07
C HIS A 6 -12.84 -17.84 4.76
N PRO A 7 -12.21 -17.08 3.85
CA PRO A 7 -12.84 -16.72 2.58
C PRO A 7 -13.03 -17.96 1.71
N GLN A 8 -14.16 -18.06 1.02
CA GLN A 8 -14.43 -19.16 0.06
C GLN A 8 -13.53 -19.04 -1.17
N THR A 9 -13.27 -17.82 -1.62
CA THR A 9 -12.28 -17.51 -2.65
C THR A 9 -10.97 -17.16 -1.95
N PRO A 10 -9.83 -17.78 -2.28
CA PRO A 10 -8.55 -17.44 -1.67
C PRO A 10 -8.25 -15.95 -1.78
N LEU A 11 -7.70 -15.40 -0.72
CA LEU A 11 -7.33 -13.99 -0.62
C LEU A 11 -5.86 -13.87 -0.25
N CYS A 12 -5.11 -13.04 -0.97
CA CYS A 12 -3.76 -12.66 -0.61
C CYS A 12 -3.70 -11.17 -0.30
N ILE A 13 -3.08 -10.78 0.81
CA ILE A 13 -2.93 -9.38 1.21
C ILE A 13 -1.44 -9.08 1.29
N ILE A 14 -0.95 -8.21 0.40
CA ILE A 14 0.46 -7.83 0.27
C ILE A 14 0.70 -6.56 1.07
N GLY A 15 1.77 -6.54 1.90
CA GLY A 15 2.20 -5.38 2.67
C GLY A 15 2.82 -4.27 1.81
N ASP A 16 3.27 -3.21 2.49
CA ASP A 16 3.84 -1.99 1.89
C ASP A 16 5.08 -2.31 1.05
N LEU A 17 5.17 -1.69 -0.12
CA LEU A 17 6.19 -1.99 -1.13
C LEU A 17 7.33 -0.97 -1.15
N HIS A 18 7.01 0.31 -1.05
CA HIS A 18 7.99 1.39 -1.03
C HIS A 18 9.08 1.24 -2.10
N GLY A 19 8.72 1.17 -3.38
CA GLY A 19 9.68 1.15 -4.47
C GLY A 19 10.55 -0.11 -4.58
N MET A 20 10.24 -1.19 -3.85
CA MET A 20 11.02 -2.43 -3.85
C MET A 20 10.55 -3.38 -4.97
N ALA A 21 10.87 -3.02 -6.22
CA ALA A 21 10.39 -3.72 -7.42
C ALA A 21 10.83 -5.20 -7.49
N ASP A 22 12.05 -5.51 -7.06
CA ASP A 22 12.55 -6.88 -7.08
C ASP A 22 11.79 -7.77 -6.08
N LEU A 23 11.46 -7.22 -4.90
CA LEU A 23 10.64 -7.94 -3.92
C LEU A 23 9.20 -8.11 -4.41
N LEU A 24 8.63 -7.11 -5.09
CA LEU A 24 7.32 -7.24 -5.73
C LEU A 24 7.33 -8.37 -6.77
N THR A 25 8.33 -8.40 -7.66
CA THR A 25 8.45 -9.44 -8.69
C THR A 25 8.53 -10.84 -8.06
N ALA A 26 9.36 -11.00 -7.03
CA ALA A 26 9.51 -12.26 -6.31
C ALA A 26 8.19 -12.66 -5.59
N MET A 27 7.48 -11.69 -5.00
CA MET A 27 6.21 -11.94 -4.32
C MET A 27 5.12 -12.36 -5.31
N LEU A 28 5.01 -11.69 -6.46
CA LEU A 28 4.02 -12.06 -7.48
C LEU A 28 4.29 -13.48 -8.04
N ALA A 29 5.56 -13.85 -8.23
CA ALA A 29 5.92 -15.21 -8.61
C ALA A 29 5.54 -16.23 -7.52
N LEU A 30 5.87 -15.94 -6.25
CA LEU A 30 5.51 -16.80 -5.12
C LEU A 30 4.00 -16.97 -4.96
N ILE A 31 3.21 -15.92 -5.22
CA ILE A 31 1.75 -15.97 -5.21
C ILE A 31 1.23 -16.84 -6.36
N ALA A 32 1.81 -16.71 -7.56
CA ALA A 32 1.39 -17.50 -8.73
C ALA A 32 1.59 -19.01 -8.52
N ASP A 33 2.56 -19.40 -7.71
CA ASP A 33 2.84 -20.80 -7.36
C ASP A 33 1.91 -21.36 -6.26
N GLN A 34 1.03 -20.51 -5.66
CA GLN A 34 0.13 -21.01 -4.62
C GLN A 34 -1.02 -21.84 -5.20
N PRO A 35 -1.49 -22.86 -4.48
CA PRO A 35 -2.73 -23.56 -4.84
C PRO A 35 -3.88 -22.56 -4.99
N LYS A 36 -4.69 -22.72 -6.04
CA LYS A 36 -5.83 -21.82 -6.35
C LYS A 36 -5.45 -20.38 -6.67
N ALA A 37 -4.19 -20.05 -6.98
CA ALA A 37 -3.75 -18.69 -7.33
C ALA A 37 -4.55 -18.09 -8.49
N ALA A 38 -4.93 -18.89 -9.49
CA ALA A 38 -5.71 -18.44 -10.65
C ALA A 38 -7.08 -17.86 -10.29
N THR A 39 -7.65 -18.20 -9.13
CA THR A 39 -8.95 -17.70 -8.66
C THR A 39 -8.83 -16.73 -7.50
N ALA A 40 -7.65 -16.61 -6.91
CA ALA A 40 -7.42 -15.78 -5.73
C ALA A 40 -7.68 -14.29 -6.01
N ARG A 41 -8.23 -13.59 -5.02
CA ARG A 41 -8.19 -12.13 -4.95
C ARG A 41 -6.91 -11.70 -4.27
N ILE A 42 -6.27 -10.65 -4.80
CA ILE A 42 -5.01 -10.18 -4.26
C ILE A 42 -5.12 -8.67 -4.04
N VAL A 43 -4.86 -8.24 -2.81
CA VAL A 43 -4.99 -6.84 -2.37
C VAL A 43 -3.64 -6.35 -1.88
N CYS A 44 -3.08 -5.30 -2.51
CA CYS A 44 -1.94 -4.55 -1.99
C CYS A 44 -2.48 -3.44 -1.08
N VAL A 45 -1.92 -3.30 0.11
CA VAL A 45 -2.43 -2.37 1.13
C VAL A 45 -2.08 -0.90 0.87
N GLY A 46 -1.34 -0.57 -0.21
CA GLY A 46 -0.87 0.77 -0.55
C GLY A 46 0.61 0.96 -0.26
N ASP A 47 1.05 2.21 -0.21
CA ASP A 47 2.46 2.60 -0.05
C ASP A 47 3.38 1.88 -1.05
N MET A 48 3.04 2.03 -2.31
CA MET A 48 3.76 1.45 -3.44
C MET A 48 5.06 2.19 -3.76
N ILE A 49 5.09 3.50 -3.48
CA ILE A 49 6.15 4.45 -3.84
C ILE A 49 6.96 4.92 -2.63
N ASP A 50 7.99 5.73 -2.91
CA ASP A 50 8.85 6.43 -1.96
C ASP A 50 9.82 5.51 -1.20
N ARG A 51 10.89 6.10 -0.64
CA ARG A 51 11.91 5.43 0.19
C ARG A 51 12.80 4.43 -0.54
N GLY A 52 12.24 3.55 -1.33
CA GLY A 52 12.99 2.57 -2.12
C GLY A 52 13.30 3.05 -3.54
N PRO A 53 14.19 2.35 -4.25
CA PRO A 53 14.84 2.89 -5.45
C PRO A 53 13.98 2.86 -6.72
N ASN A 54 12.93 2.04 -6.80
CA ASN A 54 12.27 1.70 -8.06
C ASN A 54 10.75 1.93 -8.07
N SER A 55 10.29 3.08 -7.51
CA SER A 55 8.86 3.44 -7.47
C SER A 55 8.21 3.40 -8.87
N ALA A 56 8.89 3.88 -9.89
CA ALA A 56 8.39 3.84 -11.28
C ALA A 56 8.11 2.42 -11.76
N ALA A 57 9.01 1.48 -11.50
CA ALA A 57 8.83 0.07 -11.87
C ALA A 57 7.69 -0.59 -11.09
N VAL A 58 7.56 -0.29 -9.78
CA VAL A 58 6.46 -0.80 -8.93
C VAL A 58 5.11 -0.32 -9.48
N LEU A 59 4.96 0.98 -9.73
CA LEU A 59 3.70 1.54 -10.26
C LEU A 59 3.33 0.95 -11.63
N ASN A 60 4.29 0.84 -12.54
CA ASN A 60 4.06 0.26 -13.87
C ASN A 60 3.61 -1.20 -13.77
N THR A 61 4.29 -1.99 -12.94
CA THR A 61 3.95 -3.41 -12.73
C THR A 61 2.55 -3.55 -12.15
N LEU A 62 2.24 -2.84 -11.06
CA LEU A 62 0.96 -2.98 -10.39
C LEU A 62 -0.21 -2.46 -11.22
N ARG A 63 -0.03 -1.34 -11.94
CA ARG A 63 -1.07 -0.85 -12.85
C ARG A 63 -1.38 -1.86 -13.95
N ALA A 64 -0.36 -2.40 -14.61
CA ALA A 64 -0.55 -3.42 -15.64
C ALA A 64 -1.20 -4.69 -15.07
N TRP A 65 -0.78 -5.09 -13.87
CA TRP A 65 -1.31 -6.25 -13.17
C TRP A 65 -2.78 -6.07 -12.75
N CYS A 66 -3.17 -4.89 -12.24
CA CYS A 66 -4.57 -4.55 -11.95
C CYS A 66 -5.43 -4.53 -13.21
N HIS A 67 -4.92 -3.99 -14.33
CA HIS A 67 -5.65 -3.97 -15.60
C HIS A 67 -5.85 -5.38 -16.18
N ALA A 68 -4.91 -6.30 -15.95
CA ALA A 68 -5.03 -7.68 -16.43
C ALA A 68 -6.15 -8.48 -15.74
N ALA A 69 -6.50 -8.14 -14.50
CA ALA A 69 -7.56 -8.82 -13.76
C ALA A 69 -8.25 -7.89 -12.73
N PRO A 70 -8.98 -6.86 -13.17
CA PRO A 70 -9.48 -5.78 -12.30
C PRO A 70 -10.47 -6.25 -11.22
N ALA A 71 -11.12 -7.40 -11.41
CA ALA A 71 -12.01 -7.99 -10.40
C ALA A 71 -11.25 -8.73 -9.29
N ARG A 72 -9.97 -9.02 -9.47
CA ARG A 72 -9.17 -9.86 -8.56
C ARG A 72 -7.92 -9.17 -8.03
N HIS A 73 -7.36 -8.23 -8.78
CA HIS A 73 -6.13 -7.53 -8.45
C HIS A 73 -6.47 -6.11 -8.03
N ILE A 74 -6.28 -5.81 -6.76
CA ILE A 74 -6.67 -4.55 -6.14
C ILE A 74 -5.43 -3.91 -5.50
N CYS A 75 -5.20 -2.63 -5.77
CA CYS A 75 -4.27 -1.81 -5.01
C CYS A 75 -5.06 -0.76 -4.26
N LEU A 76 -4.82 -0.63 -2.95
CA LEU A 76 -5.36 0.46 -2.16
C LEU A 76 -4.45 1.68 -2.25
N MET A 77 -5.00 2.85 -2.03
CA MET A 77 -4.23 4.07 -1.84
C MET A 77 -3.57 4.04 -0.46
N GLY A 78 -2.25 4.22 -0.40
CA GLY A 78 -1.53 4.52 0.82
C GLY A 78 -1.37 6.02 1.05
N ASN A 79 -0.82 6.40 2.19
CA ASN A 79 -0.56 7.80 2.48
C ASN A 79 0.56 8.38 1.60
N HIS A 80 1.47 7.56 1.09
CA HIS A 80 2.53 8.00 0.17
C HIS A 80 1.96 8.35 -1.21
N GLU A 81 1.04 7.57 -1.76
CA GLU A 81 0.32 7.93 -2.99
C GLU A 81 -0.50 9.21 -2.78
N ARG A 82 -1.15 9.36 -1.63
CA ARG A 82 -1.88 10.59 -1.30
C ARG A 82 -0.97 11.81 -1.24
N MET A 83 0.21 11.71 -0.60
CA MET A 83 1.21 12.78 -0.55
C MET A 83 1.73 13.16 -1.94
N LEU A 84 1.96 12.19 -2.83
CA LEU A 84 2.31 12.44 -4.23
C LEU A 84 1.23 13.25 -4.95
N LEU A 85 -0.04 12.86 -4.81
CA LEU A 85 -1.16 13.57 -5.43
C LEU A 85 -1.31 14.99 -4.87
N ASP A 86 -1.16 15.17 -3.54
CA ASP A 86 -1.17 16.48 -2.89
C ASP A 86 0.00 17.35 -3.37
N PHE A 87 1.21 16.80 -3.48
CA PHE A 87 2.37 17.48 -4.05
C PHE A 87 2.10 17.95 -5.49
N LEU A 88 1.52 17.09 -6.31
CA LEU A 88 1.18 17.47 -7.67
C LEU A 88 0.10 18.55 -7.71
N ALA A 89 -0.88 18.55 -6.81
CA ALA A 89 -1.94 19.56 -6.74
C ALA A 89 -1.43 20.91 -6.23
N ASP A 90 -0.59 20.93 -5.18
CA ASP A 90 0.01 22.16 -4.62
C ASP A 90 1.48 21.93 -4.24
N PRO A 91 2.38 22.04 -5.23
CA PRO A 91 3.80 21.75 -5.03
C PRO A 91 4.49 22.65 -3.97
N ALA A 92 4.03 23.88 -3.86
CA ALA A 92 4.61 24.85 -2.92
C ALA A 92 4.31 24.50 -1.47
N ARG A 93 3.10 24.03 -1.20
CA ARG A 93 2.64 23.62 0.13
C ARG A 93 3.16 22.25 0.53
N ASP A 94 3.04 21.25 -0.34
CA ASP A 94 3.23 19.85 0.03
C ASP A 94 4.59 19.28 -0.39
N GLY A 95 5.36 19.98 -1.23
CA GLY A 95 6.61 19.48 -1.78
C GLY A 95 7.65 19.11 -0.72
N LYS A 96 7.88 19.97 0.28
CA LYS A 96 8.83 19.69 1.37
C LYS A 96 8.42 18.46 2.17
N ARG A 97 7.13 18.33 2.48
CA ARG A 97 6.60 17.20 3.25
C ARG A 97 6.77 15.88 2.51
N TRP A 98 6.39 15.84 1.24
CA TRP A 98 6.50 14.62 0.43
C TRP A 98 7.96 14.20 0.23
N ILE A 99 8.85 15.13 -0.13
CA ILE A 99 10.28 14.85 -0.28
C ILE A 99 10.88 14.29 1.02
N ALA A 100 10.57 14.90 2.16
CA ALA A 100 11.05 14.45 3.48
C ALA A 100 10.50 13.06 3.87
N ALA A 101 9.36 12.65 3.32
CA ALA A 101 8.78 11.32 3.52
C ALA A 101 9.40 10.23 2.62
N GLY A 102 10.27 10.59 1.67
CA GLY A 102 10.92 9.65 0.74
C GLY A 102 10.55 9.86 -0.72
N GLY A 103 9.86 10.96 -1.06
CA GLY A 103 9.48 11.29 -2.44
C GLY A 103 10.66 11.60 -3.36
N ALA A 104 11.85 11.88 -2.79
CA ALA A 104 13.08 12.07 -3.56
C ALA A 104 13.44 10.82 -4.36
N GLU A 105 13.32 9.65 -3.77
CA GLU A 105 13.58 8.35 -4.40
C GLU A 105 12.60 8.07 -5.53
N THR A 106 11.34 8.48 -5.37
CA THR A 106 10.34 8.41 -6.45
C THR A 106 10.73 9.30 -7.62
N LEU A 107 11.11 10.57 -7.38
CA LEU A 107 11.61 11.45 -8.45
C LEU A 107 12.81 10.85 -9.18
N ILE A 108 13.79 10.33 -8.43
CA ILE A 108 14.99 9.69 -8.98
C ILE A 108 14.61 8.48 -9.85
N SER A 109 13.65 7.66 -9.44
CA SER A 109 13.18 6.50 -10.22
C SER A 109 12.56 6.87 -11.57
N TYR A 110 12.08 8.12 -11.72
CA TYR A 110 11.63 8.72 -12.97
C TYR A 110 12.72 9.51 -13.71
N GLY A 111 14.00 9.40 -13.30
CA GLY A 111 15.12 10.09 -13.93
C GLY A 111 15.23 11.58 -13.57
N LEU A 112 14.56 12.02 -12.52
CA LEU A 112 14.55 13.43 -12.10
C LEU A 112 15.52 13.66 -10.94
N THR A 113 16.20 14.81 -10.94
CA THR A 113 17.11 15.18 -9.85
C THR A 113 16.36 15.87 -8.72
N ALA A 114 16.33 15.25 -7.54
CA ALA A 114 15.64 15.75 -6.34
C ALA A 114 16.59 16.39 -5.32
N ARG A 115 17.52 17.26 -5.76
CA ARG A 115 18.34 18.05 -4.81
C ARG A 115 17.49 19.16 -4.21
N ILE A 116 17.09 18.95 -2.97
CA ILE A 116 16.18 19.83 -2.21
C ILE A 116 16.81 20.05 -0.82
N ASP A 117 16.83 21.29 -0.37
CA ASP A 117 17.26 21.71 0.96
C ASP A 117 16.25 22.66 1.62
N ALA A 118 16.57 23.14 2.81
CA ALA A 118 15.69 24.03 3.55
C ALA A 118 15.45 25.37 2.84
N ALA A 119 16.42 25.83 2.01
CA ALA A 119 16.36 27.10 1.28
C ALA A 119 15.72 26.97 -0.10
N THR A 120 15.33 25.76 -0.51
CA THR A 120 14.76 25.51 -1.85
C THR A 120 13.50 26.33 -2.06
N PRO A 121 13.44 27.19 -3.10
CA PRO A 121 12.30 28.07 -3.34
C PRO A 121 11.09 27.29 -3.87
N ALA A 122 9.88 27.82 -3.64
CA ALA A 122 8.62 27.22 -4.09
C ALA A 122 8.58 26.94 -5.60
N ALA A 123 9.18 27.82 -6.42
CA ALA A 123 9.27 27.63 -7.89
C ALA A 123 10.01 26.34 -8.28
N ARG A 124 10.96 25.86 -7.45
CA ARG A 124 11.66 24.60 -7.71
C ARG A 124 10.73 23.41 -7.55
N PHE A 125 9.86 23.43 -6.54
CA PHE A 125 8.86 22.38 -6.34
C PHE A 125 7.84 22.33 -7.49
N ALA A 126 7.39 23.50 -7.98
CA ALA A 126 6.52 23.58 -9.15
C ALA A 126 7.19 22.97 -10.39
N ALA A 127 8.44 23.34 -10.66
CA ALA A 127 9.20 22.76 -11.77
C ALA A 127 9.38 21.23 -11.67
N LEU A 128 9.59 20.70 -10.46
CA LEU A 128 9.67 19.25 -10.22
C LEU A 128 8.33 18.56 -10.43
N ALA A 129 7.22 19.16 -9.99
CA ALA A 129 5.89 18.61 -10.20
C ALA A 129 5.54 18.54 -11.70
N ASP A 130 5.87 19.59 -12.46
CA ASP A 130 5.68 19.60 -13.91
C ASP A 130 6.58 18.59 -14.63
N ALA A 131 7.82 18.44 -14.18
CA ALA A 131 8.73 17.44 -14.71
C ALA A 131 8.22 16.01 -14.44
N LEU A 132 7.73 15.77 -13.23
CA LEU A 132 7.18 14.46 -12.86
C LEU A 132 5.90 14.14 -13.64
N ARG A 133 4.98 15.10 -13.82
CA ARG A 133 3.79 14.90 -14.67
C ARG A 133 4.15 14.47 -16.09
N ARG A 134 5.22 15.05 -16.66
CA ARG A 134 5.70 14.67 -18.00
C ARG A 134 6.42 13.33 -18.03
N ALA A 135 7.00 12.89 -16.92
CA ALA A 135 7.71 11.61 -16.83
C ALA A 135 6.78 10.43 -16.51
N LEU A 136 5.64 10.70 -15.89
CA LEU A 136 4.63 9.68 -15.61
C LEU A 136 4.02 9.15 -16.91
N PRO A 137 3.86 7.83 -17.08
CA PRO A 137 3.16 7.25 -18.21
C PRO A 137 1.72 7.73 -18.33
N ASP A 138 1.21 7.83 -19.54
CA ASP A 138 -0.17 8.21 -19.82
C ASP A 138 -1.17 7.39 -19.00
N GLY A 139 -2.12 8.05 -18.36
CA GLY A 139 -3.14 7.47 -17.50
C GLY A 139 -2.63 6.95 -16.13
N MET A 140 -1.36 7.16 -15.75
CA MET A 140 -0.86 6.77 -14.44
C MET A 140 -1.49 7.60 -13.33
N LEU A 141 -1.60 8.92 -13.51
CA LEU A 141 -2.27 9.81 -12.55
C LEU A 141 -3.74 9.47 -12.41
N ASP A 142 -4.43 9.20 -13.50
CA ASP A 142 -5.85 8.81 -13.46
C ASP A 142 -6.02 7.53 -12.64
N TRP A 143 -5.16 6.52 -12.87
CA TRP A 143 -5.18 5.29 -12.09
C TRP A 143 -4.92 5.55 -10.59
N LEU A 144 -3.90 6.33 -10.24
CA LEU A 144 -3.60 6.68 -8.85
C LEU A 144 -4.77 7.39 -8.16
N THR A 145 -5.48 8.28 -8.85
CA THR A 145 -6.64 9.00 -8.27
C THR A 145 -7.85 8.09 -8.06
N THR A 146 -7.94 6.96 -8.77
CA THR A 146 -9.04 6.00 -8.65
C THR A 146 -8.78 4.87 -7.65
N LEU A 147 -7.60 4.83 -7.02
CA LEU A 147 -7.29 3.81 -6.02
C LEU A 147 -8.29 3.87 -4.84
N PRO A 148 -8.92 2.75 -4.48
CA PRO A 148 -9.83 2.71 -3.34
C PRO A 148 -9.07 2.88 -2.03
N LEU A 149 -9.73 3.45 -1.02
CA LEU A 149 -9.18 3.61 0.33
C LEU A 149 -9.38 2.36 1.21
N SER A 150 -10.30 1.50 0.84
CA SER A 150 -10.60 0.25 1.54
C SER A 150 -11.17 -0.78 0.58
N TRP A 151 -11.07 -2.04 0.96
CA TRP A 151 -11.69 -3.17 0.30
C TRP A 151 -12.28 -4.12 1.34
N GLN A 152 -13.37 -4.82 1.03
CA GLN A 152 -14.02 -5.74 1.97
C GLN A 152 -14.56 -6.97 1.26
N ASP A 153 -14.40 -8.13 1.90
CA ASP A 153 -15.05 -9.38 1.54
C ASP A 153 -15.55 -10.09 2.80
N GLY A 154 -16.87 -10.23 2.93
CA GLY A 154 -17.47 -10.81 4.11
C GLY A 154 -17.05 -10.13 5.41
N GLY A 155 -16.49 -10.92 6.34
CA GLY A 155 -16.02 -10.47 7.65
C GLY A 155 -14.61 -9.90 7.68
N LEU A 156 -13.98 -9.61 6.53
CA LEU A 156 -12.62 -9.07 6.44
C LEU A 156 -12.59 -7.79 5.61
N GLY A 157 -12.13 -6.70 6.22
CA GLY A 157 -11.77 -5.46 5.56
C GLY A 157 -10.26 -5.34 5.37
N VAL A 158 -9.85 -4.69 4.30
CA VAL A 158 -8.44 -4.33 4.04
C VAL A 158 -8.36 -2.81 3.88
N VAL A 159 -7.44 -2.18 4.58
CA VAL A 159 -7.17 -0.74 4.56
C VAL A 159 -5.68 -0.50 4.51
N HIS A 160 -5.25 0.75 4.24
CA HIS A 160 -3.82 1.04 4.33
C HIS A 160 -3.34 1.11 5.78
N ALA A 161 -3.84 2.03 6.60
CA ALA A 161 -3.28 2.25 7.92
C ALA A 161 -4.15 1.73 9.07
N SER A 162 -5.43 2.10 9.10
CA SER A 162 -6.33 1.69 10.19
C SER A 162 -7.79 1.98 9.85
N ALA A 163 -8.70 1.70 10.78
CA ALA A 163 -10.10 2.10 10.73
C ALA A 163 -10.57 2.56 12.11
N ASP A 164 -11.44 3.56 12.18
CA ASP A 164 -12.14 3.93 13.41
C ASP A 164 -13.04 2.76 13.84
N PRO A 165 -12.85 2.16 15.03
CA PRO A 165 -13.64 1.02 15.45
C PRO A 165 -15.12 1.33 15.68
N ALA A 166 -15.48 2.61 15.85
CA ALA A 166 -16.86 3.02 16.09
C ALA A 166 -17.69 3.18 14.80
N LEU A 167 -17.05 3.16 13.62
CA LEU A 167 -17.71 3.41 12.34
C LEU A 167 -17.67 2.16 11.43
N PRO A 168 -18.72 1.92 10.62
CA PRO A 168 -18.67 0.88 9.59
C PRO A 168 -17.57 1.19 8.57
N LEU A 169 -17.04 0.15 7.89
CA LEU A 169 -15.90 0.35 6.97
C LEU A 169 -16.25 1.31 5.82
N ALA A 170 -17.45 1.26 5.28
CA ALA A 170 -17.88 2.17 4.21
C ALA A 170 -18.01 3.64 4.64
N GLY A 171 -18.08 3.92 5.94
CA GLY A 171 -18.22 5.27 6.50
C GLY A 171 -16.94 5.84 7.11
N GLN A 172 -15.79 5.23 6.84
CA GLN A 172 -14.51 5.65 7.43
C GLN A 172 -14.03 7.00 6.88
N PRO A 173 -13.52 7.90 7.74
CA PRO A 173 -12.79 9.08 7.28
C PRO A 173 -11.51 8.67 6.54
N ALA A 174 -11.23 9.29 5.39
CA ALA A 174 -10.00 9.04 4.64
C ALA A 174 -8.73 9.20 5.50
N ALA A 175 -8.74 10.15 6.44
CA ALA A 175 -7.62 10.37 7.36
C ALA A 175 -7.34 9.13 8.24
N ALA A 176 -8.38 8.44 8.73
CA ALA A 176 -8.21 7.22 9.52
C ALA A 176 -7.64 6.08 8.67
N LEU A 177 -8.14 5.92 7.45
CA LEU A 177 -7.70 4.88 6.52
C LEU A 177 -6.25 5.07 6.06
N LEU A 178 -5.80 6.33 5.86
CA LEU A 178 -4.48 6.66 5.31
C LEU A 178 -3.40 6.92 6.37
N TRP A 179 -3.77 7.46 7.54
CA TRP A 179 -2.79 7.96 8.52
C TRP A 179 -2.90 7.30 9.89
N GLY A 180 -3.95 6.52 10.09
CA GLY A 180 -4.20 5.85 11.36
C GLY A 180 -5.25 6.53 12.23
N HIS A 181 -5.78 5.75 13.17
CA HIS A 181 -6.75 6.20 14.16
C HIS A 181 -6.36 5.74 15.56
N ARG A 182 -6.37 6.65 16.54
CA ARG A 182 -5.87 6.42 17.91
C ARG A 182 -6.53 5.23 18.64
N GLN A 183 -7.79 4.97 18.34
CA GLN A 183 -8.54 3.87 18.98
C GLN A 183 -8.35 2.52 18.29
N PHE A 184 -7.72 2.49 17.12
CA PHE A 184 -7.63 1.28 16.30
C PHE A 184 -7.01 0.10 17.05
N HIS A 185 -5.92 0.32 17.78
CA HIS A 185 -5.20 -0.75 18.49
C HIS A 185 -5.75 -1.05 19.91
N VAL A 186 -6.64 -0.21 20.45
CA VAL A 186 -7.10 -0.33 21.84
C VAL A 186 -8.57 -0.69 21.98
N THR A 187 -9.40 -0.40 20.98
CA THR A 187 -10.83 -0.63 21.02
C THR A 187 -11.23 -1.73 20.05
N PRO A 188 -11.83 -2.84 20.50
CA PRO A 188 -12.39 -3.84 19.61
C PRO A 188 -13.55 -3.27 18.78
N ARG A 189 -13.69 -3.73 17.54
CA ARG A 189 -14.82 -3.36 16.68
C ARG A 189 -16.10 -4.09 17.13
N PRO A 190 -17.23 -3.38 17.30
CA PRO A 190 -18.49 -4.01 17.72
C PRO A 190 -19.14 -4.84 16.60
N ASP A 191 -18.83 -4.54 15.32
CA ASP A 191 -19.36 -5.26 14.15
C ASP A 191 -18.64 -6.59 13.87
N GLY A 192 -17.58 -6.90 14.63
CA GLY A 192 -16.82 -8.14 14.48
C GLY A 192 -15.98 -8.23 13.20
N LEU A 193 -15.90 -7.15 12.40
CA LEU A 193 -15.08 -7.10 11.19
C LEU A 193 -13.59 -7.17 11.55
N TRP A 194 -12.88 -8.09 10.94
CA TRP A 194 -11.41 -8.11 10.96
C TRP A 194 -10.86 -7.06 10.01
N ILE A 195 -9.77 -6.39 10.39
CA ILE A 195 -9.11 -5.38 9.57
C ILE A 195 -7.67 -5.79 9.29
N ALA A 196 -7.35 -6.04 8.03
CA ALA A 196 -5.97 -6.18 7.57
C ALA A 196 -5.42 -4.82 7.15
N HIS A 197 -4.15 -4.55 7.51
CA HIS A 197 -3.53 -3.25 7.29
C HIS A 197 -2.01 -3.33 7.13
N GLY A 198 -1.44 -2.30 6.51
CA GLY A 198 -0.01 -2.00 6.40
C GLY A 198 0.42 -0.85 7.31
N HIS A 199 1.20 0.08 6.76
CA HIS A 199 1.63 1.36 7.33
C HIS A 199 2.49 1.27 8.60
N THR A 200 2.13 0.41 9.52
CA THR A 200 2.86 0.19 10.78
C THR A 200 3.74 -1.02 10.65
N ILE A 201 5.07 -0.78 10.62
CA ILE A 201 6.05 -1.84 10.47
C ILE A 201 6.04 -2.76 11.69
N VAL A 202 5.84 -4.05 11.44
CA VAL A 202 5.92 -5.12 12.44
C VAL A 202 7.06 -6.10 12.10
N PRO A 203 7.69 -6.75 13.10
CA PRO A 203 8.81 -7.66 12.83
C PRO A 203 8.39 -8.92 12.06
N LYS A 204 7.13 -9.31 12.14
CA LYS A 204 6.49 -10.41 11.39
C LYS A 204 5.00 -10.12 11.28
N VAL A 205 4.33 -10.70 10.28
CA VAL A 205 2.86 -10.63 10.15
C VAL A 205 2.21 -11.02 11.47
N GLN A 206 1.28 -10.20 11.94
CA GLN A 206 0.55 -10.40 13.19
C GLN A 206 -0.94 -10.59 12.91
N ILE A 207 -1.52 -11.59 13.55
CA ILE A 207 -2.96 -11.90 13.46
C ILE A 207 -3.46 -11.98 14.90
N ALA A 208 -4.07 -10.92 15.38
CA ALA A 208 -4.57 -10.83 16.75
C ALA A 208 -5.70 -9.80 16.89
N ASP A 209 -6.59 -10.02 17.81
CA ASP A 209 -7.60 -9.05 18.27
C ASP A 209 -8.42 -8.38 17.14
N GLY A 210 -8.77 -9.15 16.09
CA GLY A 210 -9.51 -8.64 14.93
C GLY A 210 -8.69 -7.79 13.97
N ARG A 211 -7.35 -7.87 14.06
CA ARG A 211 -6.42 -7.11 13.22
C ARG A 211 -5.40 -8.04 12.59
N ILE A 212 -4.96 -7.67 11.39
CA ILE A 212 -3.92 -8.36 10.66
C ILE A 212 -2.93 -7.29 10.19
N ALA A 213 -1.74 -7.24 10.79
CA ALA A 213 -0.67 -6.34 10.36
C ALA A 213 0.27 -7.08 9.39
N VAL A 214 0.39 -6.59 8.15
CA VAL A 214 1.15 -7.27 7.08
C VAL A 214 2.42 -6.53 6.66
N ASP A 215 2.62 -5.26 7.05
CA ASP A 215 3.81 -4.50 6.70
C ASP A 215 5.02 -4.96 7.51
N THR A 216 6.01 -5.55 6.85
CA THR A 216 7.28 -5.96 7.46
C THR A 216 8.45 -5.06 7.08
N GLY A 217 8.16 -3.87 6.54
CA GLY A 217 9.12 -2.82 6.24
C GLY A 217 10.03 -3.17 5.06
N ALA A 218 9.48 -3.51 3.91
CA ALA A 218 10.22 -3.99 2.74
C ALA A 218 11.45 -3.13 2.40
N TYR A 219 11.30 -1.80 2.36
CA TYR A 219 12.39 -0.88 2.06
C TYR A 219 13.50 -0.85 3.13
N ARG A 220 13.17 -1.15 4.38
CA ARG A 220 14.08 -1.05 5.53
C ARG A 220 14.72 -2.38 5.87
N THR A 221 13.96 -3.47 5.75
CA THR A 221 14.39 -4.81 6.18
C THR A 221 14.86 -5.68 5.02
N GLY A 222 14.56 -5.29 3.78
CA GLY A 222 14.75 -6.14 2.60
C GLY A 222 13.78 -7.33 2.57
N ARG A 223 12.67 -7.29 3.32
CA ARG A 223 11.71 -8.38 3.43
C ARG A 223 10.29 -7.89 3.15
N LEU A 224 9.64 -8.44 2.15
CA LEU A 224 8.24 -8.21 1.83
C LEU A 224 7.42 -9.41 2.28
N SER A 225 6.33 -9.16 2.99
CA SER A 225 5.41 -10.19 3.45
C SER A 225 4.01 -10.02 2.87
N ALA A 226 3.32 -11.14 2.71
CA ALA A 226 1.91 -11.18 2.38
C ALA A 226 1.22 -12.24 3.24
N LEU A 227 -0.07 -12.06 3.50
CA LEU A 227 -0.91 -13.05 4.12
C LEU A 227 -1.78 -13.73 3.07
N TRP A 228 -1.66 -15.04 2.94
CA TRP A 228 -2.54 -15.89 2.16
C TRP A 228 -3.61 -16.48 3.07
N LEU A 229 -4.87 -16.34 2.71
CA LEU A 229 -6.03 -16.85 3.41
C LEU A 229 -6.86 -17.73 2.46
N ASP A 230 -7.12 -18.96 2.85
CA ASP A 230 -8.04 -19.86 2.16
C ASP A 230 -8.77 -20.79 3.14
N SER A 231 -9.41 -21.84 2.63
CA SER A 231 -10.10 -22.85 3.46
C SER A 231 -9.19 -23.59 4.43
N ASP A 232 -7.88 -23.63 4.15
CA ASP A 232 -6.87 -24.36 4.95
C ASP A 232 -6.27 -23.46 6.05
N GLY A 233 -6.71 -22.18 6.11
CA GLY A 233 -6.31 -21.20 7.10
C GLY A 233 -5.26 -20.20 6.61
N PRO A 234 -4.71 -19.38 7.52
CA PRO A 234 -3.74 -18.35 7.20
C PRO A 234 -2.35 -18.93 6.96
N ARG A 235 -1.68 -18.46 5.90
CA ARG A 235 -0.27 -18.74 5.61
C ARG A 235 0.46 -17.44 5.31
N VAL A 236 1.63 -17.25 5.89
CA VAL A 236 2.47 -16.08 5.61
C VAL A 236 3.42 -16.42 4.45
N LEU A 237 3.34 -15.61 3.40
CA LEU A 237 4.30 -15.63 2.29
C LEU A 237 5.35 -14.54 2.55
N THR A 238 6.63 -14.87 2.33
CA THR A 238 7.71 -13.91 2.58
C THR A 238 8.79 -14.07 1.51
N VAL A 239 9.26 -12.94 0.97
CA VAL A 239 10.37 -12.87 0.02
C VAL A 239 11.45 -11.90 0.52
N GLY A 240 12.67 -12.04 0.02
CA GLY A 240 13.82 -11.26 0.44
C GLY A 240 14.56 -11.88 1.63
N ASN A 241 15.16 -11.04 2.48
CA ASN A 241 15.95 -11.50 3.60
C ASN A 241 15.13 -12.37 4.56
N ARG A 242 15.55 -13.59 4.75
CA ARG A 242 15.06 -14.47 5.84
C ARG A 242 15.86 -14.10 7.08
N GLY A 243 15.22 -13.37 8.03
CA GLY A 243 15.83 -13.08 9.33
C GLY A 243 15.97 -14.33 10.19
#